data_baacb0e8fbbe6c58fbfef622056f337b
#
_entry.id   baacb0e8fbbe6c58fbfef622056f337b
#
_cell.length_a   1.000
_cell.length_b   1.000
_cell.length_c   1.000
_cell.angle_alpha   90.00
_cell.angle_beta   90.00
_cell.angle_gamma   90.00
#
_symmetry.space_group_name_H-M   'P 1'
#
loop_
_entity.id
_entity.type
_entity.pdbx_description
1 polymer ?
#
loop_
_entity_poly.entity_id
_entity_poly.type
_entity_poly.pdbx_seq_one_letter_code
_entity_poly.pdbx_strand_id
1 'polypeptide(L)'
;MKIERIVIRNYKSIKHIDIDCSHKINAFIGENSVGKSNIFDGINWLLGPVYPSFNSTLPQDHFMGDPNNDIKITLCFDDGKYLQLAENWTDKRQNQKTGLNLSSNYITDIERQKYCSAYLGVDRSILDYSPSNRWSLMGRILLDINQMFKQQEVINEETGEILKKTDIFKTEIEKIRDEILFTVEDQNGILVMKRFIETLQRETAKQLNRPESELKVDLNLYDPWNFFRTLQLVICENDTNLSFQASNLGMGVQASISIALLKAYSQIKLQNSTPLFIDEPELFLHPQAQRNFYKVLCELAESGTQIFFTTHSPDFLNVGRFNEIFLVRKNANDGTYIRCANPKHFVEDLEIRLGISSTDDDIMLHYKNAYEETGDTQKANEAFFAKKIILVEGQSETLLLPYFFEKIDYDYIAKGITIVRCGDKSELDRFYRLYTEFGIPCFLIFDGDHQHVGTSDESSTILKNNALLSLFGIVSDFPDNLVHERHLGFLETLNENLGIPTSKKGLKLFKHIKQNILTAENVPDWVSQITDAIEQLPDNTPSILNSKPITS
;
A
#
# COMPACT_ATOMS: atom_id res chain seq x y z
N MET A 1 14.29 11.63 3.33
CA MET A 1 14.54 10.23 3.71
C MET A 1 13.54 9.37 2.94
N LYS A 2 14.02 8.51 2.08
CA LYS A 2 13.21 7.51 1.38
C LYS A 2 13.79 6.12 1.66
N ILE A 3 12.93 5.12 1.73
CA ILE A 3 13.33 3.73 1.87
C ILE A 3 13.50 3.18 0.44
N GLU A 4 14.68 2.68 0.11
CA GLU A 4 14.97 2.09 -1.20
C GLU A 4 14.82 0.57 -1.20
N ARG A 5 15.18 -0.08 -0.07
CA ARG A 5 15.19 -1.54 0.03
C ARG A 5 14.80 -1.99 1.42
N ILE A 6 13.99 -3.04 1.48
CA ILE A 6 13.56 -3.71 2.70
C ILE A 6 14.04 -5.16 2.66
N VAL A 7 14.78 -5.58 3.69
CA VAL A 7 15.21 -6.97 3.87
C VAL A 7 14.73 -7.45 5.23
N ILE A 8 13.93 -8.52 5.26
CA ILE A 8 13.43 -9.15 6.47
C ILE A 8 13.80 -10.63 6.45
N ARG A 9 14.37 -11.13 7.54
CA ARG A 9 14.71 -12.54 7.73
C ARG A 9 14.19 -13.06 9.06
N ASN A 10 13.62 -14.27 9.01
CA ASN A 10 13.20 -15.06 10.16
C ASN A 10 12.22 -14.35 11.11
N TYR A 11 11.34 -13.50 10.57
CA TYR A 11 10.39 -12.74 11.37
C TYR A 11 8.95 -13.21 11.12
N LYS A 12 8.29 -13.70 12.17
CA LYS A 12 6.91 -14.23 12.13
C LYS A 12 6.71 -15.23 10.96
N SER A 13 5.87 -14.89 9.99
CA SER A 13 5.63 -15.74 8.81
C SER A 13 6.69 -15.61 7.72
N ILE A 14 7.69 -14.75 7.88
CA ILE A 14 8.66 -14.38 6.87
C ILE A 14 9.98 -15.13 7.10
N LYS A 15 10.37 -16.03 6.19
CA LYS A 15 11.70 -16.65 6.19
C LYS A 15 12.74 -15.69 5.60
N HIS A 16 12.45 -15.16 4.42
CA HIS A 16 13.30 -14.18 3.76
C HIS A 16 12.55 -13.37 2.73
N ILE A 17 12.58 -12.06 2.88
CA ILE A 17 12.10 -11.08 1.91
C ILE A 17 13.23 -10.09 1.63
N ASP A 18 13.41 -9.76 0.36
CA ASP A 18 14.36 -8.75 -0.12
C ASP A 18 13.72 -8.04 -1.31
N ILE A 19 13.31 -6.79 -1.12
CA ILE A 19 12.54 -6.04 -2.10
C ILE A 19 13.09 -4.63 -2.29
N ASP A 20 13.14 -4.20 -3.54
CA ASP A 20 13.30 -2.80 -3.93
C ASP A 20 11.94 -2.11 -3.80
N CYS A 21 11.89 -1.03 -3.02
CA CYS A 21 10.70 -0.23 -2.76
C CYS A 21 10.97 1.26 -2.94
N SER A 22 11.85 1.62 -3.88
CA SER A 22 12.23 3.00 -4.22
C SER A 22 11.10 3.84 -4.82
N HIS A 23 9.95 3.22 -5.14
CA HIS A 23 8.80 3.89 -5.72
C HIS A 23 8.15 4.89 -4.74
N LYS A 24 7.44 5.87 -5.32
CA LYS A 24 6.69 6.85 -4.52
C LYS A 24 5.52 6.21 -3.78
N ILE A 25 4.88 5.22 -4.41
CA ILE A 25 3.82 4.39 -3.85
C ILE A 25 4.29 2.94 -3.87
N ASN A 26 4.03 2.21 -2.79
CA ASN A 26 4.37 0.79 -2.64
C ASN A 26 3.14 0.08 -2.06
N ALA A 27 2.38 -0.59 -2.94
CA ALA A 27 1.12 -1.25 -2.62
C ALA A 27 1.34 -2.74 -2.35
N PHE A 28 1.16 -3.19 -1.10
CA PHE A 28 1.25 -4.60 -0.71
C PHE A 28 -0.13 -5.24 -0.75
N ILE A 29 -0.34 -6.12 -1.69
CA ILE A 29 -1.63 -6.78 -1.93
C ILE A 29 -1.55 -8.29 -1.69
N GLY A 30 -2.67 -8.95 -1.53
CA GLY A 30 -2.74 -10.40 -1.38
C GLY A 30 -3.88 -10.84 -0.46
N GLU A 31 -4.08 -12.15 -0.34
CA GLU A 31 -5.12 -12.74 0.51
C GLU A 31 -4.92 -12.42 2.00
N ASN A 32 -5.95 -12.70 2.81
CA ASN A 32 -5.85 -12.57 4.26
C ASN A 32 -4.82 -13.57 4.82
N SER A 33 -4.14 -13.17 5.88
CA SER A 33 -3.19 -14.03 6.63
C SER A 33 -1.94 -14.49 5.84
N VAL A 34 -1.64 -13.89 4.67
CA VAL A 34 -0.41 -14.19 3.92
C VAL A 34 0.84 -13.51 4.50
N GLY A 35 0.67 -12.55 5.42
CA GLY A 35 1.78 -11.90 6.12
C GLY A 35 2.04 -10.44 5.73
N LYS A 36 1.08 -9.74 5.07
CA LYS A 36 1.22 -8.30 4.76
C LYS A 36 1.49 -7.46 6.00
N SER A 37 0.67 -7.61 7.04
CA SER A 37 0.85 -6.90 8.32
C SER A 37 2.16 -7.27 9.01
N ASN A 38 2.67 -8.50 8.84
CA ASN A 38 3.97 -8.89 9.41
C ASN A 38 5.14 -8.12 8.79
N ILE A 39 5.04 -7.75 7.51
CA ILE A 39 6.04 -6.88 6.85
C ILE A 39 5.99 -5.50 7.49
N PHE A 40 4.81 -4.92 7.65
CA PHE A 40 4.63 -3.60 8.24
C PHE A 40 5.00 -3.58 9.72
N ASP A 41 4.67 -4.62 10.48
CA ASP A 41 5.08 -4.78 11.88
C ASP A 41 6.60 -4.78 12.01
N GLY A 42 7.31 -5.52 11.14
CA GLY A 42 8.77 -5.54 11.12
C GLY A 42 9.38 -4.17 10.86
N ILE A 43 8.83 -3.42 9.91
CA ILE A 43 9.27 -2.04 9.61
C ILE A 43 8.94 -1.11 10.78
N ASN A 44 7.72 -1.20 11.32
CA ASN A 44 7.29 -0.39 12.46
C ASN A 44 8.08 -0.70 13.74
N TRP A 45 8.60 -1.92 13.88
CA TRP A 45 9.49 -2.26 14.97
C TRP A 45 10.80 -1.44 14.94
N LEU A 46 11.33 -1.12 13.73
CA LEU A 46 12.51 -0.27 13.57
C LEU A 46 12.17 1.23 13.64
N LEU A 47 11.11 1.65 12.95
CA LEU A 47 10.77 3.06 12.72
C LEU A 47 9.70 3.60 13.67
N GLY A 48 9.06 2.74 14.45
CA GLY A 48 7.95 3.08 15.34
C GLY A 48 8.37 3.77 16.64
N PRO A 49 7.42 4.00 17.55
CA PRO A 49 7.62 4.81 18.76
C PRO A 49 8.52 4.16 19.82
N VAL A 50 8.52 2.85 19.89
CA VAL A 50 9.27 2.12 20.92
C VAL A 50 10.66 1.76 20.40
N TYR A 51 11.69 1.97 21.22
CA TYR A 51 13.04 1.54 20.86
C TYR A 51 13.07 0.01 20.73
N PRO A 52 13.50 -0.54 19.59
CA PRO A 52 13.45 -1.98 19.35
C PRO A 52 14.39 -2.73 20.30
N SER A 53 13.87 -3.81 20.91
CA SER A 53 14.61 -4.65 21.84
C SER A 53 14.17 -6.10 21.67
N PHE A 54 15.11 -7.03 21.73
CA PHE A 54 14.83 -8.47 21.74
C PHE A 54 14.43 -9.02 23.11
N ASN A 55 14.47 -8.20 24.16
CA ASN A 55 14.08 -8.65 25.52
C ASN A 55 12.60 -9.03 25.65
N SER A 56 11.76 -8.56 24.72
CA SER A 56 10.31 -8.81 24.69
C SER A 56 9.88 -9.75 23.58
N THR A 57 10.81 -10.31 22.79
CA THR A 57 10.48 -11.26 21.75
C THR A 57 9.98 -12.58 22.33
N LEU A 58 8.93 -13.10 21.68
CA LEU A 58 8.35 -14.40 22.00
C LEU A 58 8.74 -15.41 20.91
N PRO A 59 8.68 -16.72 21.17
CA PRO A 59 8.95 -17.72 20.13
C PRO A 59 8.16 -17.51 18.85
N GLN A 60 6.92 -17.04 18.94
CA GLN A 60 6.04 -16.75 17.80
C GLN A 60 6.51 -15.58 16.91
N ASP A 61 7.44 -14.76 17.38
CA ASP A 61 8.04 -13.68 16.59
C ASP A 61 9.15 -14.19 15.66
N HIS A 62 9.66 -15.37 15.92
CA HIS A 62 10.63 -16.07 15.07
C HIS A 62 9.93 -16.90 14.01
N PHE A 63 10.58 -17.06 12.85
CA PHE A 63 10.03 -17.88 11.78
C PHE A 63 9.79 -19.32 12.25
N MET A 64 8.59 -19.86 11.96
CA MET A 64 8.12 -21.17 12.41
C MET A 64 8.06 -21.35 13.95
N GLY A 65 8.10 -20.27 14.71
CA GLY A 65 8.11 -20.32 16.17
C GLY A 65 9.41 -20.86 16.79
N ASP A 66 10.49 -20.93 16.00
CA ASP A 66 11.78 -21.45 16.43
C ASP A 66 12.76 -20.31 16.79
N PRO A 67 13.09 -20.12 18.08
CA PRO A 67 14.03 -19.09 18.52
C PRO A 67 15.47 -19.25 18.00
N ASN A 68 15.83 -20.39 17.39
CA ASN A 68 17.12 -20.55 16.73
C ASN A 68 17.20 -19.85 15.37
N ASN A 69 16.07 -19.40 14.85
CA ASN A 69 15.98 -18.59 13.64
C ASN A 69 16.19 -17.11 13.99
N ASP A 70 17.42 -16.64 14.04
CA ASP A 70 17.76 -15.26 14.39
C ASP A 70 17.04 -14.24 13.50
N ILE A 71 16.33 -13.32 14.13
CA ILE A 71 15.62 -12.24 13.45
C ILE A 71 16.62 -11.20 12.92
N LYS A 72 16.43 -10.80 11.66
CA LYS A 72 17.17 -9.68 11.07
C LYS A 72 16.27 -8.86 10.15
N ILE A 73 16.17 -7.55 10.42
CA ILE A 73 15.42 -6.58 9.64
C ILE A 73 16.36 -5.46 9.23
N THR A 74 16.39 -5.11 7.95
CA THR A 74 17.26 -4.05 7.41
C THR A 74 16.46 -3.15 6.49
N LEU A 75 16.56 -1.85 6.68
CA LEU A 75 15.99 -0.81 5.84
C LEU A 75 17.14 0.01 5.26
N CYS A 76 17.24 0.06 3.92
CA CYS A 76 18.23 0.88 3.22
C CYS A 76 17.55 2.18 2.75
N PHE A 77 18.27 3.31 2.85
CA PHE A 77 17.76 4.64 2.55
C PHE A 77 18.48 5.29 1.37
N ASP A 78 17.84 6.29 0.79
CA ASP A 78 18.32 7.11 -0.33
C ASP A 78 19.63 7.89 -0.07
N ASP A 79 20.06 8.01 1.19
CA ASP A 79 21.35 8.59 1.59
C ASP A 79 22.50 7.58 1.67
N GLY A 80 22.27 6.34 1.21
CA GLY A 80 23.23 5.24 1.24
C GLY A 80 23.43 4.60 2.62
N LYS A 81 22.69 5.05 3.63
CA LYS A 81 22.71 4.43 4.97
C LYS A 81 21.69 3.32 5.07
N TYR A 82 21.89 2.45 6.06
CA TYR A 82 20.90 1.43 6.41
C TYR A 82 20.69 1.36 7.92
N LEU A 83 19.44 1.20 8.32
CA LEU A 83 19.05 0.89 9.69
C LEU A 83 18.81 -0.62 9.79
N GLN A 84 19.46 -1.29 10.74
CA GLN A 84 19.38 -2.72 10.89
C GLN A 84 19.09 -3.11 12.33
N LEU A 85 18.15 -4.00 12.53
CA LEU A 85 17.90 -4.74 13.75
C LEU A 85 18.30 -6.20 13.52
N ALA A 86 19.27 -6.70 14.31
CA ALA A 86 19.74 -8.08 14.19
C ALA A 86 20.03 -8.66 15.58
N GLU A 87 19.44 -9.83 15.87
CA GLU A 87 19.45 -10.44 17.20
C GLU A 87 20.87 -10.71 17.73
N ASN A 88 21.76 -11.16 16.88
CA ASN A 88 23.15 -11.49 17.22
C ASN A 88 24.15 -10.34 16.97
N TRP A 89 23.67 -9.14 16.72
CA TRP A 89 24.56 -8.01 16.50
C TRP A 89 25.10 -7.46 17.82
N THR A 90 26.40 -7.27 17.89
CA THR A 90 27.11 -6.71 19.03
C THR A 90 27.97 -5.53 18.59
N ASP A 91 27.83 -4.38 19.25
CA ASP A 91 28.75 -3.27 19.04
C ASP A 91 30.12 -3.60 19.61
N LYS A 92 31.09 -3.80 18.74
CA LYS A 92 32.49 -4.15 19.10
C LYS A 92 33.19 -3.03 19.87
N ARG A 93 32.74 -1.76 19.77
CA ARG A 93 33.35 -0.61 20.44
C ARG A 93 32.88 -0.50 21.87
N GLN A 94 31.62 -0.79 22.14
CA GLN A 94 30.99 -0.65 23.44
C GLN A 94 30.78 -1.98 24.17
N ASN A 95 31.04 -3.09 23.47
CA ASN A 95 30.78 -4.45 23.95
C ASN A 95 29.33 -4.67 24.44
N GLN A 96 28.37 -3.99 23.75
CA GLN A 96 26.95 -4.03 24.07
C GLN A 96 26.19 -4.82 23.01
N LYS A 97 25.33 -5.74 23.45
CA LYS A 97 24.36 -6.45 22.58
C LYS A 97 23.09 -5.60 22.48
N THR A 98 23.03 -4.69 21.54
CA THR A 98 21.88 -3.79 21.38
C THR A 98 20.95 -4.21 20.24
N GLY A 99 21.43 -5.04 19.33
CA GLY A 99 20.66 -5.50 18.16
C GLY A 99 20.43 -4.43 17.08
N LEU A 100 20.37 -3.14 17.45
CA LEU A 100 20.06 -2.04 16.52
C LEU A 100 21.32 -1.25 16.14
N ASN A 101 21.51 -1.03 14.84
CA ASN A 101 22.62 -0.24 14.33
C ASN A 101 22.24 0.60 13.10
N LEU A 102 22.97 1.70 12.90
CA LEU A 102 22.94 2.50 11.68
C LEU A 102 24.30 2.36 10.97
N SER A 103 24.29 1.78 9.78
CA SER A 103 25.50 1.55 8.97
C SER A 103 26.66 0.94 9.79
N SER A 104 26.35 -0.14 10.53
CA SER A 104 27.29 -0.89 11.40
C SER A 104 27.75 -0.16 12.69
N ASN A 105 27.16 0.98 13.04
CA ASN A 105 27.42 1.65 14.30
C ASN A 105 26.18 1.62 15.19
N TYR A 106 26.40 1.59 16.51
CA TYR A 106 25.31 1.77 17.46
C TYR A 106 24.57 3.09 17.22
N ILE A 107 23.27 3.09 17.38
CA ILE A 107 22.42 4.27 17.25
C ILE A 107 21.62 4.49 18.53
N THR A 108 21.66 5.71 19.04
CA THR A 108 20.83 6.14 20.16
C THR A 108 19.38 6.38 19.73
N ASP A 109 18.44 6.40 20.69
CA ASP A 109 17.03 6.69 20.36
C ASP A 109 16.86 8.11 19.78
N ILE A 110 17.64 9.07 20.23
CA ILE A 110 17.61 10.46 19.70
C ILE A 110 18.02 10.51 18.22
N GLU A 111 19.04 9.75 17.85
CA GLU A 111 19.48 9.66 16.44
C GLU A 111 18.48 8.89 15.59
N ARG A 112 17.90 7.80 16.15
CA ARG A 112 16.89 6.99 15.49
C ARG A 112 15.63 7.81 15.14
N GLN A 113 15.28 8.79 15.95
CA GLN A 113 14.13 9.67 15.70
C GLN A 113 14.22 10.43 14.37
N LYS A 114 15.41 10.54 13.76
CA LYS A 114 15.58 11.07 12.40
C LYS A 114 15.09 10.11 11.31
N TYR A 115 15.00 8.81 11.65
CA TYR A 115 14.56 7.72 10.77
C TYR A 115 13.22 7.18 11.29
N CYS A 116 12.18 7.96 11.20
CA CYS A 116 10.86 7.57 11.71
C CYS A 116 9.83 7.57 10.59
N SER A 117 8.77 6.79 10.79
CA SER A 117 7.62 6.72 9.90
C SER A 117 6.36 7.26 10.57
N ALA A 118 5.38 7.68 9.78
CA ALA A 118 4.02 7.83 10.23
C ALA A 118 3.28 6.53 9.93
N TYR A 119 2.66 5.92 10.94
CA TYR A 119 1.96 4.64 10.80
C TYR A 119 0.46 4.81 11.10
N LEU A 120 -0.36 4.32 10.20
CA LEU A 120 -1.81 4.27 10.29
C LEU A 120 -2.24 2.80 10.33
N GLY A 121 -2.50 2.27 11.52
CA GLY A 121 -2.94 0.89 11.72
C GLY A 121 -4.40 0.65 11.33
N VAL A 122 -4.81 -0.61 11.43
CA VAL A 122 -6.17 -1.09 11.13
C VAL A 122 -7.22 -0.46 12.05
N ASP A 123 -6.90 -0.29 13.32
CA ASP A 123 -7.85 0.19 14.33
C ASP A 123 -8.30 1.64 14.12
N ARG A 124 -7.51 2.44 13.40
CA ARG A 124 -7.77 3.85 13.05
C ARG A 124 -8.45 4.64 14.17
N SER A 125 -8.12 4.27 15.40
CA SER A 125 -8.55 5.03 16.55
C SER A 125 -8.01 6.44 16.44
N ILE A 126 -8.84 7.42 16.68
CA ILE A 126 -8.39 8.82 16.74
C ILE A 126 -7.29 9.03 17.79
N LEU A 127 -7.16 8.09 18.74
CA LEU A 127 -6.05 8.07 19.70
C LEU A 127 -4.71 7.88 19.00
N ASP A 128 -4.66 7.17 17.88
CA ASP A 128 -3.47 6.99 17.05
C ASP A 128 -3.09 8.30 16.32
N TYR A 129 -4.06 9.20 16.17
CA TYR A 129 -3.86 10.54 15.61
C TYR A 129 -3.74 11.61 16.70
N SER A 130 -3.77 11.22 17.98
CA SER A 130 -3.72 12.18 19.08
C SER A 130 -2.50 13.10 18.96
N PRO A 131 -2.69 14.42 19.08
CA PRO A 131 -1.58 15.38 19.11
C PRO A 131 -0.57 15.10 20.21
N SER A 132 -1.02 14.48 21.31
CA SER A 132 -0.15 14.10 22.44
C SER A 132 0.81 12.96 22.11
N ASN A 133 0.49 12.13 21.10
CA ASN A 133 1.38 11.08 20.63
C ASN A 133 2.32 11.63 19.56
N ARG A 134 3.59 11.83 19.90
CA ARG A 134 4.64 12.35 18.98
C ARG A 134 4.84 11.49 17.73
N TRP A 135 4.41 10.24 17.76
CA TRP A 135 4.58 9.27 16.67
C TRP A 135 3.35 9.21 15.75
N SER A 136 2.25 9.80 16.18
CA SER A 136 1.07 9.95 15.33
C SER A 136 1.34 10.94 14.19
N LEU A 137 0.55 10.85 13.11
CA LEU A 137 0.62 11.81 12.02
C LEU A 137 0.42 13.25 12.52
N MET A 138 -0.61 13.49 13.35
CA MET A 138 -0.88 14.81 13.93
C MET A 138 0.28 15.26 14.82
N GLY A 139 0.80 14.37 15.67
CA GLY A 139 1.94 14.68 16.53
C GLY A 139 3.18 15.08 15.74
N ARG A 140 3.44 14.45 14.59
CA ARG A 140 4.55 14.82 13.69
C ARG A 140 4.35 16.21 13.08
N ILE A 141 3.17 16.48 12.52
CA ILE A 141 2.84 17.80 11.99
C ILE A 141 3.08 18.88 13.04
N LEU A 142 2.56 18.66 14.25
CA LEU A 142 2.69 19.63 15.33
C LEU A 142 4.10 19.80 15.87
N LEU A 143 4.93 18.72 15.84
CA LEU A 143 6.36 18.82 16.15
C LEU A 143 7.10 19.70 15.14
N ASP A 144 6.83 19.52 13.85
CA ASP A 144 7.46 20.34 12.81
C ASP A 144 7.01 21.80 12.95
N ILE A 145 5.71 22.05 13.18
CA ILE A 145 5.20 23.40 13.46
C ILE A 145 5.87 24.00 14.71
N ASN A 146 6.06 23.20 15.78
CA ASN A 146 6.74 23.66 16.99
C ASN A 146 8.22 24.01 16.73
N GLN A 147 8.92 23.24 15.87
CA GLN A 147 10.29 23.57 15.48
C GLN A 147 10.35 24.88 14.68
N MET A 148 9.43 25.04 13.72
CA MET A 148 9.32 26.29 12.97
C MET A 148 9.01 27.48 13.90
N PHE A 149 8.11 27.32 14.86
CA PHE A 149 7.79 28.34 15.84
C PHE A 149 9.02 28.74 16.67
N LYS A 150 9.83 27.78 17.12
CA LYS A 150 11.04 28.03 17.92
C LYS A 150 12.13 28.77 17.13
N GLN A 151 12.11 28.71 15.82
CA GLN A 151 13.09 29.40 14.95
C GLN A 151 12.62 30.78 14.51
N GLN A 152 11.34 31.14 14.73
CA GLN A 152 10.80 32.41 14.29
C GLN A 152 11.20 33.57 15.22
N GLU A 153 11.58 34.66 14.58
CA GLU A 153 11.88 35.94 15.20
C GLU A 153 10.85 36.98 14.74
N VAL A 154 10.54 37.92 15.63
CA VAL A 154 9.62 39.03 15.39
C VAL A 154 10.34 40.33 15.78
N ILE A 155 10.19 41.35 14.95
CA ILE A 155 10.67 42.70 15.26
C ILE A 155 9.61 43.37 16.13
N ASN A 156 10.00 43.82 17.32
CA ASN A 156 9.12 44.65 18.15
C ASN A 156 8.96 46.02 17.47
N GLU A 157 7.76 46.36 17.07
CA GLU A 157 7.44 47.61 16.34
C GLU A 157 7.73 48.89 17.14
N GLU A 158 7.73 48.82 18.47
CA GLU A 158 8.00 49.97 19.32
C GLU A 158 9.48 50.18 19.63
N THR A 159 10.23 49.08 19.81
CA THR A 159 11.64 49.16 20.24
C THR A 159 12.65 48.86 19.11
N GLY A 160 12.17 48.27 18.02
CA GLY A 160 13.05 47.80 16.92
C GLY A 160 13.89 46.57 17.26
N GLU A 161 13.69 45.95 18.44
CA GLU A 161 14.44 44.78 18.88
C GLU A 161 13.94 43.50 18.23
N ILE A 162 14.86 42.59 17.90
CA ILE A 162 14.53 41.27 17.40
C ILE A 162 14.27 40.33 18.58
N LEU A 163 13.04 39.87 18.72
CA LEU A 163 12.63 38.95 19.78
C LEU A 163 12.30 37.59 19.20
N LYS A 164 12.67 36.52 19.90
CA LYS A 164 12.22 35.16 19.55
C LYS A 164 10.77 34.96 19.96
N LYS A 165 9.98 34.34 19.08
CA LYS A 165 8.58 34.00 19.42
C LYS A 165 8.46 33.18 20.71
N THR A 166 9.43 32.34 21.01
CA THR A 166 9.50 31.58 22.27
C THR A 166 9.58 32.45 23.50
N ASP A 167 10.30 33.58 23.43
CA ASP A 167 10.45 34.49 24.57
C ASP A 167 9.18 35.28 24.80
N ILE A 168 8.55 35.75 23.72
CA ILE A 168 7.23 36.39 23.79
C ILE A 168 6.21 35.44 24.39
N PHE A 169 6.15 34.20 23.89
CA PHE A 169 5.24 33.17 24.38
C PHE A 169 5.44 32.93 25.88
N LYS A 170 6.69 32.79 26.32
CA LYS A 170 7.02 32.61 27.74
C LYS A 170 6.50 33.76 28.60
N THR A 171 6.75 34.99 28.19
CA THR A 171 6.29 36.19 28.89
C THR A 171 4.77 36.25 29.04
N GLU A 172 4.04 35.90 27.97
CA GLU A 172 2.58 35.89 28.02
C GLU A 172 2.04 34.76 28.93
N ILE A 173 2.69 33.60 28.93
CA ILE A 173 2.31 32.51 29.87
C ILE A 173 2.59 32.89 31.31
N GLU A 174 3.71 33.60 31.58
CA GLU A 174 4.00 34.13 32.94
C GLU A 174 2.93 35.12 33.41
N LYS A 175 2.45 36.01 32.54
CA LYS A 175 1.35 36.91 32.85
C LYS A 175 0.05 36.14 33.18
N ILE A 176 -0.32 35.17 32.33
CA ILE A 176 -1.52 34.35 32.56
C ILE A 176 -1.41 33.60 33.90
N ARG A 177 -0.23 33.06 34.22
CA ARG A 177 0.02 32.37 35.50
C ARG A 177 -0.22 33.33 36.66
N ASP A 178 0.43 34.49 36.64
CA ASP A 178 0.49 35.39 37.79
C ASP A 178 -0.81 36.21 37.96
N GLU A 179 -1.41 36.64 36.86
CA GLU A 179 -2.59 37.54 36.90
C GLU A 179 -3.93 36.79 36.92
N ILE A 180 -3.98 35.51 36.47
CA ILE A 180 -5.22 34.74 36.38
C ILE A 180 -5.20 33.51 37.26
N LEU A 181 -4.22 32.60 37.06
CA LEU A 181 -4.26 31.30 37.72
C LEU A 181 -3.91 31.38 39.19
N PHE A 182 -2.99 32.26 39.55
CA PHE A 182 -2.53 32.40 40.96
C PHE A 182 -3.36 33.36 41.76
N THR A 183 -4.30 34.05 41.16
CA THR A 183 -5.23 34.98 41.80
C THR A 183 -6.57 34.36 42.21
N VAL A 184 -6.73 33.04 42.10
CA VAL A 184 -7.94 32.34 42.55
C VAL A 184 -8.06 32.45 44.09
N GLU A 185 -9.15 33.08 44.56
CA GLU A 185 -9.45 33.28 45.97
C GLU A 185 -10.50 32.28 46.47
N ASP A 186 -10.40 31.90 47.74
CA ASP A 186 -11.47 31.17 48.43
C ASP A 186 -12.55 32.13 48.97
N GLN A 187 -13.56 31.58 49.65
CA GLN A 187 -14.63 32.34 50.25
C GLN A 187 -14.16 33.38 51.29
N ASN A 188 -12.92 33.32 51.74
CA ASN A 188 -12.32 34.21 52.71
C ASN A 188 -11.31 35.18 52.09
N GLY A 189 -11.20 35.24 50.76
CA GLY A 189 -10.25 36.09 50.05
C GLY A 189 -8.80 35.59 50.11
N ILE A 190 -8.59 34.29 50.37
CA ILE A 190 -7.27 33.71 50.42
C ILE A 190 -6.89 33.18 49.03
N LEU A 191 -5.72 33.60 48.53
CA LEU A 191 -5.16 33.09 47.25
C LEU A 191 -4.76 31.61 47.40
N VAL A 192 -5.66 30.73 46.99
CA VAL A 192 -5.56 29.26 47.23
C VAL A 192 -4.32 28.67 46.61
N MET A 193 -4.06 29.00 45.31
CA MET A 193 -2.95 28.45 44.56
C MET A 193 -1.60 28.93 45.10
N LYS A 194 -1.51 30.20 45.45
CA LYS A 194 -0.30 30.76 46.04
C LYS A 194 0.02 30.11 47.39
N ARG A 195 -0.98 29.97 48.27
CA ARG A 195 -0.84 29.27 49.54
C ARG A 195 -0.45 27.80 49.40
N PHE A 196 -1.03 27.13 48.40
CA PHE A 196 -0.67 25.74 48.10
C PHE A 196 0.82 25.62 47.72
N ILE A 197 1.30 26.47 46.79
CA ILE A 197 2.70 26.48 46.34
C ILE A 197 3.66 26.76 47.47
N GLU A 198 3.41 27.82 48.28
CA GLU A 198 4.23 28.18 49.44
C GLU A 198 4.29 27.05 50.48
N THR A 199 3.16 26.38 50.70
CA THR A 199 3.11 25.25 51.62
C THR A 199 3.89 24.07 51.07
N LEU A 200 3.74 23.76 49.77
CA LEU A 200 4.47 22.68 49.11
C LEU A 200 5.99 22.91 49.14
N GLN A 201 6.43 24.13 48.83
CA GLN A 201 7.85 24.50 48.90
C GLN A 201 8.42 24.31 50.32
N ARG A 202 7.70 24.85 51.31
CA ARG A 202 8.13 24.76 52.72
C ARG A 202 8.22 23.30 53.20
N GLU A 203 7.21 22.51 52.96
CA GLU A 203 7.21 21.11 53.41
C GLU A 203 8.23 20.27 52.64
N THR A 204 8.43 20.53 51.35
CA THR A 204 9.47 19.85 50.55
C THR A 204 10.86 20.24 51.02
N ALA A 205 11.09 21.52 51.35
CA ALA A 205 12.35 21.99 51.89
C ALA A 205 12.72 21.27 53.18
N LYS A 206 11.75 21.10 54.09
CA LYS A 206 11.93 20.33 55.35
C LYS A 206 12.29 18.87 55.05
N GLN A 207 11.57 18.21 54.14
CA GLN A 207 11.82 16.80 53.83
C GLN A 207 13.19 16.57 53.17
N LEU A 208 13.65 17.51 52.34
CA LEU A 208 14.93 17.43 51.65
C LEU A 208 16.09 18.00 52.47
N ASN A 209 15.82 18.59 53.62
CA ASN A 209 16.77 19.34 54.47
C ASN A 209 17.53 20.40 53.62
N ARG A 210 16.78 21.21 52.87
CA ARG A 210 17.30 22.28 52.00
C ARG A 210 16.59 23.60 52.32
N PRO A 211 17.22 24.75 52.02
CA PRO A 211 16.56 26.05 52.14
C PRO A 211 15.36 26.16 51.19
N GLU A 212 14.27 26.79 51.59
CA GLU A 212 13.09 27.06 50.73
C GLU A 212 13.46 27.85 49.47
N SER A 213 14.49 28.70 49.53
CA SER A 213 14.99 29.51 48.41
C SER A 213 15.59 28.70 47.26
N GLU A 214 15.97 27.44 47.53
CA GLU A 214 16.49 26.55 46.50
C GLU A 214 15.39 25.78 45.77
N LEU A 215 14.13 25.88 46.19
CA LEU A 215 13.01 25.17 45.65
C LEU A 215 12.10 26.14 44.90
N LYS A 216 11.75 25.78 43.67
CA LYS A 216 10.78 26.52 42.87
C LYS A 216 9.69 25.55 42.40
N VAL A 217 8.43 25.88 42.63
CA VAL A 217 7.28 25.22 42.02
C VAL A 217 6.82 26.07 40.87
N ASP A 218 6.79 25.51 39.67
CA ASP A 218 6.43 26.25 38.48
C ASP A 218 5.59 25.39 37.54
N LEU A 219 4.83 26.02 36.63
CA LEU A 219 4.06 25.35 35.62
C LEU A 219 4.94 25.07 34.41
N ASN A 220 5.01 23.83 34.00
CA ASN A 220 5.78 23.45 32.79
C ASN A 220 4.98 23.73 31.51
N LEU A 221 4.58 25.00 31.28
CA LEU A 221 3.81 25.43 30.12
C LEU A 221 4.61 26.31 29.14
N TYR A 222 5.91 26.54 29.44
CA TYR A 222 6.74 27.44 28.63
C TYR A 222 7.19 26.86 27.29
N ASP A 223 7.08 25.55 27.07
CA ASP A 223 7.25 24.97 25.74
C ASP A 223 5.93 25.00 24.97
N PRO A 224 5.86 25.67 23.81
CA PRO A 224 4.66 25.73 22.98
C PRO A 224 4.11 24.35 22.61
N TRP A 225 4.94 23.31 22.61
CA TRP A 225 4.53 21.93 22.43
C TRP A 225 3.41 21.50 23.39
N ASN A 226 3.42 22.00 24.62
CA ASN A 226 2.41 21.67 25.62
C ASN A 226 1.00 22.19 25.25
N PHE A 227 0.92 23.22 24.41
CA PHE A 227 -0.34 23.69 23.82
C PHE A 227 -0.70 22.91 22.58
N PHE A 228 0.22 22.71 21.65
CA PHE A 228 -0.05 21.97 20.42
C PHE A 228 -0.58 20.57 20.69
N ARG A 229 -0.02 19.85 21.67
CA ARG A 229 -0.47 18.50 22.03
C ARG A 229 -1.88 18.43 22.62
N THR A 230 -2.50 19.55 22.96
CA THR A 230 -3.89 19.62 23.46
C THR A 230 -4.89 19.96 22.36
N LEU A 231 -4.44 20.12 21.12
CA LEU A 231 -5.32 20.37 19.98
C LEU A 231 -6.35 19.23 19.84
N GLN A 232 -7.61 19.58 19.71
CA GLN A 232 -8.70 18.62 19.55
C GLN A 232 -9.56 18.99 18.34
N LEU A 233 -9.92 17.99 17.56
CA LEU A 233 -10.92 18.14 16.53
C LEU A 233 -12.30 17.91 17.14
N VAL A 234 -13.15 18.94 17.06
CA VAL A 234 -14.53 18.93 17.55
C VAL A 234 -15.47 19.13 16.37
N ILE A 235 -16.45 18.27 16.24
CA ILE A 235 -17.52 18.41 15.25
C ILE A 235 -18.75 19.02 15.96
N CYS A 236 -19.22 20.14 15.44
CA CYS A 236 -20.40 20.81 15.92
C CYS A 236 -21.58 20.54 14.99
N GLU A 237 -22.65 19.98 15.51
CA GLU A 237 -23.90 19.83 14.78
C GLU A 237 -24.71 21.11 14.87
N ASN A 238 -24.96 21.75 13.74
CA ASN A 238 -25.65 23.03 13.69
C ASN A 238 -27.12 22.93 14.15
N ASP A 239 -27.76 21.78 13.93
CA ASP A 239 -29.19 21.60 14.24
C ASP A 239 -29.44 21.34 15.73
N THR A 240 -28.49 20.80 16.45
CA THR A 240 -28.61 20.41 17.87
C THR A 240 -27.80 21.27 18.82
N ASN A 241 -26.92 22.13 18.31
CA ASN A 241 -25.87 22.83 19.07
C ASN A 241 -24.99 21.90 19.95
N LEU A 242 -24.93 20.64 19.61
CA LEU A 242 -24.07 19.67 20.28
C LEU A 242 -22.70 19.62 19.65
N SER A 243 -21.69 19.48 20.49
CA SER A 243 -20.30 19.35 20.06
C SER A 243 -19.76 18.02 20.51
N PHE A 244 -19.20 17.26 19.57
CA PHE A 244 -18.65 15.95 19.81
C PHE A 244 -17.15 15.94 19.52
N GLN A 245 -16.38 15.36 20.42
CA GLN A 245 -14.98 15.04 20.12
C GLN A 245 -14.94 13.97 19.02
N ALA A 246 -14.01 14.10 18.09
CA ALA A 246 -13.88 13.17 16.98
C ALA A 246 -13.70 11.72 17.42
N SER A 247 -13.11 11.47 18.61
CA SER A 247 -12.97 10.15 19.22
C SER A 247 -14.29 9.43 19.56
N ASN A 248 -15.37 10.21 19.71
CA ASN A 248 -16.70 9.67 20.08
C ASN A 248 -17.58 9.38 18.86
N LEU A 249 -17.07 9.60 17.66
CA LEU A 249 -17.80 9.41 16.40
C LEU A 249 -17.56 8.00 15.81
N GLY A 250 -18.44 7.58 14.92
CA GLY A 250 -18.33 6.29 14.23
C GLY A 250 -17.03 6.17 13.42
N MET A 251 -16.52 4.96 13.26
CA MET A 251 -15.24 4.66 12.60
C MET A 251 -15.12 5.24 11.19
N GLY A 252 -16.20 5.29 10.42
CA GLY A 252 -16.20 5.90 9.08
C GLY A 252 -15.91 7.40 9.09
N VAL A 253 -16.42 8.13 10.11
CA VAL A 253 -16.12 9.56 10.29
C VAL A 253 -14.67 9.74 10.72
N GLN A 254 -14.18 8.91 11.64
CA GLN A 254 -12.79 8.94 12.09
C GLN A 254 -11.83 8.67 10.91
N ALA A 255 -12.14 7.70 10.05
CA ALA A 255 -11.38 7.42 8.83
C ALA A 255 -11.37 8.63 7.86
N SER A 256 -12.52 9.32 7.70
CA SER A 256 -12.61 10.52 6.87
C SER A 256 -11.78 11.69 7.44
N ILE A 257 -11.73 11.84 8.76
CA ILE A 257 -10.87 12.81 9.44
C ILE A 257 -9.39 12.50 9.17
N SER A 258 -9.01 11.23 9.20
CA SER A 258 -7.64 10.79 8.90
C SER A 258 -7.22 11.17 7.49
N ILE A 259 -8.12 11.02 6.51
CA ILE A 259 -7.90 11.44 5.12
C ILE A 259 -7.72 12.97 5.04
N ALA A 260 -8.57 13.72 5.75
CA ALA A 260 -8.48 15.18 5.79
C ALA A 260 -7.15 15.65 6.41
N LEU A 261 -6.67 14.99 7.46
CA LEU A 261 -5.38 15.26 8.07
C LEU A 261 -4.21 14.98 7.12
N LEU A 262 -4.24 13.86 6.39
CA LEU A 262 -3.26 13.55 5.36
C LEU A 262 -3.22 14.61 4.27
N LYS A 263 -4.39 15.06 3.82
CA LYS A 263 -4.51 16.12 2.82
C LYS A 263 -3.98 17.45 3.33
N ALA A 264 -4.30 17.83 4.56
CA ALA A 264 -3.76 19.03 5.21
C ALA A 264 -2.23 18.96 5.33
N TYR A 265 -1.69 17.79 5.69
CA TYR A 265 -0.25 17.55 5.75
C TYR A 265 0.43 17.80 4.38
N SER A 266 -0.14 17.28 3.29
CA SER A 266 0.41 17.48 1.95
C SER A 266 0.47 18.96 1.55
N GLN A 267 -0.51 19.75 1.97
CA GLN A 267 -0.62 21.17 1.63
C GLN A 267 0.39 22.05 2.39
N ILE A 268 0.77 21.65 3.60
CA ILE A 268 1.67 22.43 4.46
C ILE A 268 3.14 22.31 4.01
N LYS A 269 3.50 21.34 3.16
CA LYS A 269 4.87 21.10 2.63
C LYS A 269 5.92 21.16 3.74
N LEU A 270 5.77 20.32 4.76
CA LEU A 270 6.74 20.24 5.84
C LEU A 270 8.08 19.68 5.31
N GLN A 271 9.20 20.23 5.78
CA GLN A 271 10.56 20.06 5.23
C GLN A 271 11.10 18.62 5.30
N ASN A 272 10.48 17.72 6.07
CA ASN A 272 10.92 16.34 6.22
C ASN A 272 9.86 15.38 5.70
N SER A 273 10.06 14.84 4.50
CA SER A 273 9.23 13.78 3.95
C SER A 273 9.39 12.49 4.77
N THR A 274 8.52 12.29 5.74
CA THR A 274 8.45 11.06 6.54
C THR A 274 7.68 10.01 5.75
N PRO A 275 8.20 8.78 5.58
CA PRO A 275 7.46 7.70 4.93
C PRO A 275 6.15 7.42 5.68
N LEU A 276 5.08 7.22 4.92
CA LEU A 276 3.74 6.97 5.44
C LEU A 276 3.38 5.50 5.21
N PHE A 277 3.06 4.79 6.30
CA PHE A 277 2.58 3.41 6.27
C PHE A 277 1.11 3.38 6.63
N ILE A 278 0.29 2.73 5.80
CA ILE A 278 -1.16 2.61 6.01
C ILE A 278 -1.56 1.14 5.88
N ASP A 279 -2.11 0.57 6.93
CA ASP A 279 -2.63 -0.79 6.89
C ASP A 279 -4.12 -0.76 6.53
N GLU A 280 -4.49 -1.42 5.43
CA GLU A 280 -5.84 -1.55 4.89
C GLU A 280 -6.61 -0.22 4.78
N PRO A 281 -6.19 0.73 3.91
CA PRO A 281 -6.82 2.05 3.76
C PRO A 281 -8.32 2.03 3.46
N GLU A 282 -8.84 0.93 2.94
CA GLU A 282 -10.26 0.72 2.61
C GLU A 282 -11.18 0.52 3.81
N LEU A 283 -10.65 0.11 4.96
CA LEU A 283 -11.48 -0.22 6.12
C LEU A 283 -12.37 0.94 6.56
N PHE A 284 -13.63 0.61 6.83
CA PHE A 284 -14.67 1.55 7.25
C PHE A 284 -15.03 2.64 6.23
N LEU A 285 -14.49 2.60 5.00
CA LEU A 285 -14.78 3.55 3.95
C LEU A 285 -15.79 3.01 2.94
N HIS A 286 -16.76 3.84 2.56
CA HIS A 286 -17.63 3.58 1.42
C HIS A 286 -16.82 3.56 0.11
N PRO A 287 -17.17 2.77 -0.94
CA PRO A 287 -16.38 2.67 -2.17
C PRO A 287 -15.99 3.99 -2.82
N GLN A 288 -16.87 5.00 -2.85
CA GLN A 288 -16.51 6.32 -3.35
C GLN A 288 -15.44 7.02 -2.50
N ALA A 289 -15.49 6.83 -1.17
CA ALA A 289 -14.48 7.37 -0.27
C ALA A 289 -13.14 6.65 -0.43
N GLN A 290 -13.14 5.35 -0.74
CA GLN A 290 -11.93 4.57 -1.06
C GLN A 290 -11.21 5.16 -2.28
N ARG A 291 -11.92 5.38 -3.39
CA ARG A 291 -11.35 6.00 -4.61
C ARG A 291 -10.81 7.40 -4.37
N ASN A 292 -11.55 8.21 -3.61
CA ASN A 292 -11.08 9.54 -3.24
C ASN A 292 -9.82 9.47 -2.36
N PHE A 293 -9.76 8.50 -1.45
CA PHE A 293 -8.57 8.31 -0.62
C PHE A 293 -7.35 7.88 -1.43
N TYR A 294 -7.51 6.93 -2.36
CA TYR A 294 -6.41 6.56 -3.25
C TYR A 294 -5.88 7.77 -4.04
N LYS A 295 -6.78 8.65 -4.53
CA LYS A 295 -6.38 9.90 -5.19
C LYS A 295 -5.57 10.81 -4.26
N VAL A 296 -5.99 10.95 -2.99
CA VAL A 296 -5.23 11.72 -1.98
C VAL A 296 -3.84 11.11 -1.76
N LEU A 297 -3.71 9.79 -1.72
CA LEU A 297 -2.40 9.13 -1.62
C LEU A 297 -1.52 9.42 -2.83
N CYS A 298 -2.08 9.43 -4.03
CA CYS A 298 -1.33 9.83 -5.24
C CYS A 298 -0.87 11.30 -5.17
N GLU A 299 -1.72 12.23 -4.76
CA GLU A 299 -1.38 13.64 -4.57
C GLU A 299 -0.25 13.83 -3.53
N LEU A 300 -0.30 13.08 -2.41
CA LEU A 300 0.76 13.03 -1.40
C LEU A 300 2.08 12.50 -1.97
N ALA A 301 2.04 11.44 -2.74
CA ALA A 301 3.21 10.85 -3.37
C ALA A 301 3.86 11.79 -4.39
N GLU A 302 3.04 12.53 -5.14
CA GLU A 302 3.52 13.57 -6.07
C GLU A 302 4.18 14.74 -5.33
N SER A 303 3.70 15.09 -4.13
CA SER A 303 4.31 16.12 -3.28
C SER A 303 5.64 15.70 -2.65
N GLY A 304 6.06 14.44 -2.83
CA GLY A 304 7.35 13.91 -2.37
C GLY A 304 7.31 12.98 -1.15
N THR A 305 6.11 12.69 -0.62
CA THR A 305 5.94 11.71 0.45
C THR A 305 6.01 10.29 -0.11
N GLN A 306 6.83 9.42 0.45
CA GLN A 306 6.85 8.00 0.11
C GLN A 306 5.75 7.27 0.88
N ILE A 307 4.93 6.48 0.18
CA ILE A 307 3.75 5.83 0.73
C ILE A 307 3.86 4.32 0.59
N PHE A 308 3.56 3.64 1.68
CA PHE A 308 3.42 2.20 1.76
C PHE A 308 2.02 1.88 2.28
N PHE A 309 1.30 1.01 1.61
CA PHE A 309 0.02 0.54 2.15
C PHE A 309 -0.22 -0.93 1.85
N THR A 310 -0.98 -1.58 2.72
CA THR A 310 -1.56 -2.89 2.46
C THR A 310 -2.99 -2.72 1.99
N THR A 311 -3.48 -3.55 1.08
CA THR A 311 -4.88 -3.48 0.66
C THR A 311 -5.43 -4.81 0.17
N HIS A 312 -6.75 -4.97 0.32
CA HIS A 312 -7.57 -6.00 -0.30
C HIS A 312 -8.56 -5.42 -1.34
N SER A 313 -8.56 -4.10 -1.51
CA SER A 313 -9.51 -3.41 -2.39
C SER A 313 -8.91 -3.11 -3.76
N PRO A 314 -9.57 -3.51 -4.86
CA PRO A 314 -9.18 -3.13 -6.21
C PRO A 314 -9.17 -1.61 -6.45
N ASP A 315 -9.93 -0.84 -5.67
CA ASP A 315 -10.02 0.61 -5.77
C ASP A 315 -8.72 1.34 -5.34
N PHE A 316 -7.77 0.63 -4.70
CA PHE A 316 -6.44 1.12 -4.34
C PHE A 316 -5.33 0.67 -5.28
N LEU A 317 -5.67 0.14 -6.45
CA LEU A 317 -4.72 -0.30 -7.45
C LEU A 317 -4.84 0.47 -8.75
N ASN A 318 -3.75 0.48 -9.49
CA ASN A 318 -3.69 0.94 -10.88
C ASN A 318 -2.72 0.05 -11.65
N VAL A 319 -3.24 -0.78 -12.53
CA VAL A 319 -2.44 -1.69 -13.38
C VAL A 319 -1.41 -0.93 -14.22
N GLY A 320 -1.72 0.31 -14.64
CA GLY A 320 -0.78 1.17 -15.34
C GLY A 320 0.44 1.59 -14.51
N ARG A 321 0.44 1.28 -13.20
CA ARG A 321 1.55 1.47 -12.25
C ARG A 321 1.95 0.12 -11.64
N PHE A 322 2.00 -0.93 -12.42
CA PHE A 322 2.23 -2.29 -11.96
C PHE A 322 3.55 -2.46 -11.19
N ASN A 323 4.56 -1.65 -11.48
CA ASN A 323 5.84 -1.64 -10.78
C ASN A 323 5.75 -1.17 -9.32
N GLU A 324 4.64 -0.52 -8.93
CA GLU A 324 4.34 -0.11 -7.55
C GLU A 324 3.62 -1.21 -6.74
N ILE A 325 3.29 -2.35 -7.38
CA ILE A 325 2.48 -3.44 -6.78
C ILE A 325 3.39 -4.57 -6.29
N PHE A 326 3.20 -4.96 -5.04
CA PHE A 326 3.87 -6.08 -4.38
C PHE A 326 2.82 -7.13 -3.98
N LEU A 327 2.71 -8.19 -4.77
CA LEU A 327 1.78 -9.30 -4.49
C LEU A 327 2.40 -10.22 -3.43
N VAL A 328 1.84 -10.19 -2.24
CA VAL A 328 2.26 -10.99 -1.09
C VAL A 328 1.51 -12.32 -1.11
N ARG A 329 2.26 -13.40 -1.06
CA ARG A 329 1.75 -14.77 -1.01
C ARG A 329 2.43 -15.57 0.10
N LYS A 330 1.90 -16.74 0.40
CA LYS A 330 2.45 -17.63 1.42
C LYS A 330 2.48 -19.07 0.91
N ASN A 331 3.59 -19.76 1.15
CA ASN A 331 3.69 -21.20 0.93
C ASN A 331 4.23 -21.91 2.19
N ALA A 332 4.17 -23.25 2.19
CA ALA A 332 4.57 -24.04 3.35
C ALA A 332 6.10 -24.02 3.60
N ASN A 333 6.91 -23.87 2.57
CA ASN A 333 8.38 -24.01 2.65
C ASN A 333 9.09 -22.70 3.01
N ASP A 334 8.64 -21.60 2.42
CA ASP A 334 9.31 -20.30 2.51
C ASP A 334 8.56 -19.30 3.36
N GLY A 335 7.34 -19.67 3.80
CA GLY A 335 6.43 -18.76 4.49
C GLY A 335 5.92 -17.66 3.55
N THR A 336 5.93 -16.42 4.02
CA THR A 336 5.55 -15.23 3.24
C THR A 336 6.62 -14.91 2.20
N TYR A 337 6.21 -14.73 0.94
CA TYR A 337 7.06 -14.25 -0.15
C TYR A 337 6.34 -13.20 -0.99
N ILE A 338 7.09 -12.45 -1.80
CA ILE A 338 6.57 -11.34 -2.60
C ILE A 338 6.85 -11.59 -4.08
N ARG A 339 5.88 -11.24 -4.92
CA ARG A 339 6.01 -11.13 -6.37
C ARG A 339 5.81 -9.67 -6.76
N CYS A 340 6.67 -9.17 -7.61
CA CYS A 340 6.58 -7.85 -8.24
C CYS A 340 7.03 -7.95 -9.69
N ALA A 341 6.59 -7.03 -10.53
CA ALA A 341 6.97 -6.99 -11.93
C ALA A 341 7.97 -5.85 -12.19
N ASN A 342 9.04 -6.18 -12.93
CA ASN A 342 10.05 -5.20 -13.31
C ASN A 342 9.87 -4.86 -14.80
N PRO A 343 9.74 -3.58 -15.18
CA PRO A 343 9.64 -3.16 -16.59
C PRO A 343 10.73 -3.75 -17.51
N LYS A 344 11.95 -3.91 -16.99
CA LYS A 344 13.08 -4.49 -17.75
C LYS A 344 12.80 -5.90 -18.27
N HIS A 345 12.10 -6.74 -17.49
CA HIS A 345 11.77 -8.09 -17.95
C HIS A 345 10.87 -8.07 -19.18
N PHE A 346 9.96 -7.10 -19.26
CA PHE A 346 9.08 -6.94 -20.42
C PHE A 346 9.83 -6.41 -21.64
N VAL A 347 10.81 -5.51 -21.45
CA VAL A 347 11.71 -5.05 -22.52
C VAL A 347 12.47 -6.25 -23.11
N GLU A 348 13.11 -7.05 -22.24
CA GLU A 348 13.87 -8.23 -22.64
C GLU A 348 12.99 -9.26 -23.37
N ASP A 349 11.75 -9.51 -22.89
CA ASP A 349 10.83 -10.43 -23.55
C ASP A 349 10.43 -9.95 -24.96
N LEU A 350 10.10 -8.67 -25.11
CA LEU A 350 9.73 -8.09 -26.41
C LEU A 350 10.89 -8.20 -27.42
N GLU A 351 12.12 -7.93 -26.99
CA GLU A 351 13.29 -8.04 -27.85
C GLU A 351 13.54 -9.49 -28.27
N ILE A 352 13.50 -10.43 -27.32
CA ILE A 352 13.79 -11.84 -27.57
C ILE A 352 12.68 -12.51 -28.39
N ARG A 353 11.41 -12.26 -28.03
CA ARG A 353 10.26 -12.96 -28.61
C ARG A 353 9.78 -12.35 -29.93
N LEU A 354 9.80 -11.04 -30.04
CA LEU A 354 9.25 -10.31 -31.18
C LEU A 354 10.28 -9.48 -31.95
N GLY A 355 11.52 -9.37 -31.48
CA GLY A 355 12.55 -8.52 -32.10
C GLY A 355 12.25 -7.01 -31.95
N ILE A 356 11.42 -6.61 -30.99
CA ILE A 356 11.01 -5.23 -30.76
C ILE A 356 11.88 -4.61 -29.67
N SER A 357 12.63 -3.56 -30.03
CA SER A 357 13.39 -2.77 -29.06
C SER A 357 12.46 -1.77 -28.37
N SER A 358 12.53 -1.66 -27.05
CA SER A 358 11.69 -0.78 -26.22
C SER A 358 12.49 -0.29 -25.01
N THR A 359 11.97 0.70 -24.29
CA THR A 359 12.53 1.20 -23.04
C THR A 359 11.58 0.92 -21.87
N ASP A 360 12.08 1.02 -20.63
CA ASP A 360 11.24 0.90 -19.43
C ASP A 360 10.07 1.91 -19.44
N ASP A 361 10.33 3.14 -19.88
CA ASP A 361 9.31 4.20 -20.00
C ASP A 361 8.26 3.87 -21.06
N ASP A 362 8.67 3.31 -22.21
CA ASP A 362 7.73 2.86 -23.24
C ASP A 362 6.84 1.74 -22.71
N ILE A 363 7.41 0.78 -21.98
CA ILE A 363 6.65 -0.29 -21.34
C ILE A 363 5.62 0.29 -20.39
N MET A 364 6.02 1.18 -19.48
CA MET A 364 5.10 1.81 -18.52
C MET A 364 3.97 2.57 -19.22
N LEU A 365 4.29 3.31 -20.29
CA LEU A 365 3.30 4.03 -21.09
C LEU A 365 2.32 3.06 -21.80
N HIS A 366 2.83 1.97 -22.37
CA HIS A 366 1.99 0.96 -23.03
C HIS A 366 1.01 0.31 -22.05
N TYR A 367 1.46 -0.08 -20.85
CA TYR A 367 0.56 -0.67 -19.86
C TYR A 367 -0.45 0.33 -19.30
N LYS A 368 -0.06 1.60 -19.16
CA LYS A 368 -1.00 2.66 -18.77
C LYS A 368 -2.10 2.83 -19.82
N ASN A 369 -1.75 2.89 -21.10
CA ASN A 369 -2.72 3.03 -22.19
C ASN A 369 -3.62 1.78 -22.26
N ALA A 370 -3.05 0.58 -22.19
CA ALA A 370 -3.78 -0.67 -22.13
C ALA A 370 -4.81 -0.70 -21.01
N TYR A 371 -4.45 -0.24 -19.83
CA TYR A 371 -5.34 -0.14 -18.69
C TYR A 371 -6.48 0.86 -18.91
N GLU A 372 -6.21 2.00 -19.53
CA GLU A 372 -7.23 3.00 -19.84
C GLU A 372 -8.17 2.53 -20.96
N GLU A 373 -7.66 1.76 -21.94
CA GLU A 373 -8.41 1.27 -23.10
C GLU A 373 -9.29 0.05 -22.79
N THR A 374 -8.98 -0.75 -21.77
CA THR A 374 -9.80 -1.95 -21.45
C THR A 374 -11.28 -1.61 -21.23
N GLY A 375 -11.59 -0.41 -20.78
CA GLY A 375 -12.94 0.03 -20.40
C GLY A 375 -13.50 -0.70 -19.17
N ASP A 376 -12.74 -1.61 -18.54
CA ASP A 376 -13.09 -2.32 -17.30
C ASP A 376 -11.89 -2.38 -16.35
N THR A 377 -11.42 -1.19 -15.96
CA THR A 377 -10.27 -1.03 -15.07
C THR A 377 -10.46 -1.69 -13.71
N GLN A 378 -11.70 -1.79 -13.24
CA GLN A 378 -12.00 -2.44 -11.97
C GLN A 378 -11.74 -3.95 -12.04
N LYS A 379 -12.15 -4.63 -13.13
CA LYS A 379 -11.88 -6.05 -13.33
C LYS A 379 -10.38 -6.33 -13.53
N ALA A 380 -9.68 -5.45 -14.23
CA ALA A 380 -8.22 -5.56 -14.35
C ALA A 380 -7.52 -5.46 -13.00
N ASN A 381 -7.94 -4.55 -12.12
CA ASN A 381 -7.40 -4.47 -10.76
C ASN A 381 -7.81 -5.69 -9.90
N GLU A 382 -9.08 -6.15 -9.98
CA GLU A 382 -9.59 -7.31 -9.26
C GLU A 382 -8.81 -8.59 -9.58
N ALA A 383 -8.30 -8.71 -10.82
CA ALA A 383 -7.52 -9.85 -11.28
C ALA A 383 -6.26 -10.13 -10.43
N PHE A 384 -5.66 -9.12 -9.82
CA PHE A 384 -4.53 -9.33 -8.89
C PHE A 384 -4.89 -10.13 -7.63
N PHE A 385 -6.18 -10.19 -7.28
CA PHE A 385 -6.69 -10.95 -6.14
C PHE A 385 -7.25 -12.31 -6.54
N ALA A 386 -7.30 -12.60 -7.85
CA ALA A 386 -7.80 -13.87 -8.36
C ALA A 386 -6.81 -15.03 -8.12
N LYS A 387 -7.34 -16.23 -7.97
CA LYS A 387 -6.54 -17.47 -7.99
C LYS A 387 -6.11 -17.82 -9.40
N LYS A 388 -7.00 -17.62 -10.37
CA LYS A 388 -6.77 -17.85 -11.81
C LYS A 388 -7.52 -16.79 -12.62
N ILE A 389 -7.03 -16.47 -13.79
CA ILE A 389 -7.60 -15.44 -14.67
C ILE A 389 -7.95 -16.05 -16.03
N ILE A 390 -9.12 -15.70 -16.55
CA ILE A 390 -9.48 -15.90 -17.95
C ILE A 390 -9.38 -14.55 -18.66
N LEU A 391 -8.45 -14.42 -19.58
CA LEU A 391 -8.26 -13.23 -20.39
C LEU A 391 -9.02 -13.39 -21.72
N VAL A 392 -9.84 -12.43 -22.05
CA VAL A 392 -10.67 -12.46 -23.26
C VAL A 392 -10.55 -11.16 -24.05
N GLU A 393 -10.72 -11.25 -25.36
CA GLU A 393 -10.60 -10.10 -26.25
C GLU A 393 -11.74 -9.10 -26.07
N GLY A 394 -13.00 -9.59 -26.06
CA GLY A 394 -14.15 -8.73 -26.24
C GLY A 394 -15.26 -8.85 -25.20
N GLN A 395 -16.33 -8.10 -25.49
CA GLN A 395 -17.54 -8.11 -24.65
C GLN A 395 -18.35 -9.40 -24.82
N SER A 396 -18.26 -10.06 -25.96
CA SER A 396 -19.01 -11.28 -26.23
C SER A 396 -18.64 -12.38 -25.25
N GLU A 397 -17.36 -12.64 -25.09
CA GLU A 397 -16.80 -13.64 -24.20
C GLU A 397 -17.14 -13.34 -22.72
N THR A 398 -17.02 -12.07 -22.28
CA THR A 398 -17.37 -11.70 -20.91
C THR A 398 -18.83 -11.92 -20.55
N LEU A 399 -19.73 -11.88 -21.55
CA LEU A 399 -21.15 -12.16 -21.35
C LEU A 399 -21.48 -13.65 -21.47
N LEU A 400 -20.82 -14.35 -22.40
CA LEU A 400 -21.14 -15.74 -22.73
C LEU A 400 -20.53 -16.74 -21.75
N LEU A 401 -19.28 -16.56 -21.36
CA LEU A 401 -18.59 -17.49 -20.46
C LEU A 401 -19.32 -17.69 -19.12
N PRO A 402 -19.72 -16.63 -18.38
CA PRO A 402 -20.49 -16.81 -17.16
C PRO A 402 -21.79 -17.56 -17.38
N TYR A 403 -22.48 -17.29 -18.50
CA TYR A 403 -23.73 -17.98 -18.84
C TYR A 403 -23.50 -19.45 -19.16
N PHE A 404 -22.47 -19.79 -19.91
CA PHE A 404 -22.13 -21.19 -20.21
C PHE A 404 -21.71 -21.94 -18.94
N PHE A 405 -20.89 -21.31 -18.08
CA PHE A 405 -20.47 -21.89 -16.80
C PHE A 405 -21.68 -22.19 -15.89
N GLU A 406 -22.64 -21.25 -15.83
CA GLU A 406 -23.91 -21.49 -15.11
C GLU A 406 -24.66 -22.73 -15.66
N LYS A 407 -24.70 -22.91 -16.98
CA LYS A 407 -25.41 -24.03 -17.61
C LYS A 407 -24.78 -25.40 -17.34
N ILE A 408 -23.45 -25.45 -17.16
CA ILE A 408 -22.72 -26.69 -16.84
C ILE A 408 -22.45 -26.82 -15.32
N ASP A 409 -23.10 -26.01 -14.47
CA ASP A 409 -22.93 -26.00 -13.01
C ASP A 409 -21.47 -25.78 -12.55
N TYR A 410 -20.75 -24.88 -13.25
CA TYR A 410 -19.38 -24.52 -12.93
C TYR A 410 -19.32 -23.17 -12.22
N ASP A 411 -19.18 -23.17 -10.91
CA ASP A 411 -19.07 -21.95 -10.08
C ASP A 411 -17.65 -21.38 -10.12
N TYR A 412 -17.36 -20.63 -11.18
CA TYR A 412 -16.06 -19.99 -11.39
C TYR A 412 -15.73 -18.93 -10.31
N ILE A 413 -16.77 -18.28 -9.73
CA ILE A 413 -16.61 -17.28 -8.67
C ILE A 413 -16.12 -17.93 -7.39
N ALA A 414 -16.79 -19.02 -6.95
CA ALA A 414 -16.37 -19.77 -5.76
C ALA A 414 -14.96 -20.36 -5.88
N LYS A 415 -14.52 -20.62 -7.13
CA LYS A 415 -13.16 -21.08 -7.43
C LYS A 415 -12.12 -19.95 -7.48
N GLY A 416 -12.53 -18.70 -7.29
CA GLY A 416 -11.65 -17.52 -7.31
C GLY A 416 -11.14 -17.17 -8.71
N ILE A 417 -11.94 -17.46 -9.75
CA ILE A 417 -11.59 -17.15 -11.15
C ILE A 417 -12.17 -15.80 -11.53
N THR A 418 -11.37 -14.94 -12.14
CA THR A 418 -11.80 -13.64 -12.68
C THR A 418 -11.68 -13.64 -14.19
N ILE A 419 -12.74 -13.17 -14.88
CA ILE A 419 -12.75 -13.00 -16.34
C ILE A 419 -12.45 -11.53 -16.63
N VAL A 420 -11.36 -11.27 -17.38
CA VAL A 420 -10.89 -9.92 -17.70
C VAL A 420 -10.99 -9.70 -19.21
N ARG A 421 -11.68 -8.64 -19.60
CA ARG A 421 -11.70 -8.16 -20.96
C ARG A 421 -10.48 -7.27 -21.23
N CYS A 422 -9.72 -7.56 -22.27
CA CYS A 422 -8.50 -6.83 -22.60
C CYS A 422 -8.70 -5.74 -23.68
N GLY A 423 -9.65 -5.93 -24.60
CA GLY A 423 -9.96 -4.96 -25.66
C GLY A 423 -9.52 -5.42 -27.05
N ASP A 424 -8.27 -5.79 -27.24
CA ASP A 424 -7.77 -6.38 -28.49
C ASP A 424 -6.65 -7.41 -28.22
N LYS A 425 -6.14 -8.02 -29.27
CA LYS A 425 -5.09 -9.05 -29.19
C LYS A 425 -3.77 -8.53 -28.64
N SER A 426 -3.40 -7.29 -28.91
CA SER A 426 -2.18 -6.68 -28.40
C SER A 426 -2.27 -6.47 -26.89
N GLU A 427 -3.45 -6.11 -26.40
CA GLU A 427 -3.70 -5.96 -24.97
C GLU A 427 -3.77 -7.32 -24.26
N LEU A 428 -4.31 -8.35 -24.92
CA LEU A 428 -4.25 -9.73 -24.41
C LEU A 428 -2.81 -10.18 -24.14
N ASP A 429 -1.87 -9.95 -25.06
CA ASP A 429 -0.45 -10.23 -24.90
C ASP A 429 0.13 -9.51 -23.67
N ARG A 430 -0.17 -8.22 -23.52
CA ARG A 430 0.32 -7.41 -22.40
C ARG A 430 -0.21 -7.89 -21.06
N PHE A 431 -1.54 -8.05 -20.93
CA PHE A 431 -2.14 -8.50 -19.68
C PHE A 431 -1.74 -9.92 -19.31
N TYR A 432 -1.60 -10.82 -20.28
CA TYR A 432 -1.13 -12.18 -20.02
C TYR A 432 0.28 -12.17 -19.43
N ARG A 433 1.22 -11.44 -20.05
CA ARG A 433 2.59 -11.29 -19.53
C ARG A 433 2.60 -10.67 -18.15
N LEU A 434 1.79 -9.62 -17.93
CA LEU A 434 1.73 -8.94 -16.65
C LEU A 434 1.31 -9.88 -15.52
N TYR A 435 0.14 -10.50 -15.62
CA TYR A 435 -0.36 -11.34 -14.54
C TYR A 435 0.49 -12.59 -14.32
N THR A 436 1.05 -13.17 -15.39
CA THR A 436 1.97 -14.30 -15.25
C THR A 436 3.31 -13.92 -14.62
N GLU A 437 3.78 -12.69 -14.78
CA GLU A 437 4.96 -12.18 -14.06
C GLU A 437 4.71 -12.13 -12.54
N PHE A 438 3.50 -11.77 -12.13
CA PHE A 438 3.07 -11.88 -10.73
C PHE A 438 2.80 -13.32 -10.28
N GLY A 439 2.95 -14.31 -11.16
CA GLY A 439 2.71 -15.72 -10.87
C GLY A 439 1.24 -16.08 -10.76
N ILE A 440 0.33 -15.28 -11.36
CA ILE A 440 -1.10 -15.58 -11.41
C ILE A 440 -1.37 -16.41 -12.67
N PRO A 441 -1.94 -17.63 -12.54
CA PRO A 441 -2.24 -18.48 -13.68
C PRO A 441 -3.29 -17.86 -14.59
N CYS A 442 -3.00 -17.78 -15.89
CA CYS A 442 -3.88 -17.19 -16.88
C CYS A 442 -4.26 -18.21 -17.97
N PHE A 443 -5.52 -18.19 -18.38
CA PHE A 443 -6.04 -18.85 -19.56
C PHE A 443 -6.48 -17.81 -20.58
N LEU A 444 -6.07 -17.95 -21.85
CA LEU A 444 -6.28 -16.97 -22.91
C LEU A 444 -7.35 -17.47 -23.90
N ILE A 445 -8.30 -16.60 -24.28
CA ILE A 445 -9.29 -16.89 -25.33
C ILE A 445 -9.28 -15.74 -26.33
N PHE A 446 -9.09 -16.05 -27.61
CA PHE A 446 -9.01 -15.06 -28.69
C PHE A 446 -9.50 -15.59 -30.03
N ASP A 447 -9.88 -14.66 -30.91
CA ASP A 447 -10.27 -14.93 -32.31
C ASP A 447 -9.02 -14.93 -33.21
N GLY A 448 -8.91 -15.84 -34.16
CA GLY A 448 -7.82 -15.92 -35.15
C GLY A 448 -8.02 -14.97 -36.31
N ASP A 449 -9.32 -14.64 -36.61
CA ASP A 449 -9.72 -13.75 -37.69
C ASP A 449 -9.21 -14.19 -39.09
N HIS A 450 -9.21 -15.49 -39.35
CA HIS A 450 -8.76 -16.06 -40.63
C HIS A 450 -9.53 -15.49 -41.83
N GLN A 451 -10.76 -14.97 -41.64
CA GLN A 451 -11.53 -14.27 -42.65
C GLN A 451 -10.82 -13.01 -43.21
N HIS A 452 -9.77 -12.52 -42.56
CA HIS A 452 -8.95 -11.40 -43.06
C HIS A 452 -7.92 -11.82 -44.12
N VAL A 453 -7.73 -13.12 -44.38
CA VAL A 453 -6.82 -13.62 -45.40
C VAL A 453 -7.27 -13.09 -46.78
N GLY A 454 -6.34 -12.52 -47.53
CA GLY A 454 -6.59 -11.85 -48.81
C GLY A 454 -7.15 -10.43 -48.69
N THR A 455 -7.25 -9.85 -47.49
CA THR A 455 -7.67 -8.46 -47.27
C THR A 455 -6.47 -7.57 -46.88
N SER A 456 -6.71 -6.24 -46.77
CA SER A 456 -5.69 -5.28 -46.26
C SER A 456 -5.24 -5.56 -44.85
N ASP A 457 -6.02 -6.28 -44.06
CA ASP A 457 -5.81 -6.50 -42.62
C ASP A 457 -5.04 -7.80 -42.33
N GLU A 458 -4.78 -8.62 -43.35
CA GLU A 458 -4.11 -9.92 -43.21
C GLU A 458 -2.77 -9.82 -42.47
N SER A 459 -1.87 -8.95 -42.92
CA SER A 459 -0.54 -8.81 -42.31
C SER A 459 -0.60 -8.39 -40.84
N SER A 460 -1.54 -7.49 -40.50
CA SER A 460 -1.73 -7.05 -39.10
C SER A 460 -2.31 -8.17 -38.24
N THR A 461 -3.25 -8.95 -38.77
CA THR A 461 -3.86 -10.10 -38.10
C THR A 461 -2.83 -11.18 -37.81
N ILE A 462 -2.03 -11.57 -38.81
CA ILE A 462 -0.95 -12.55 -38.66
C ILE A 462 0.06 -12.09 -37.62
N LEU A 463 0.48 -10.81 -37.63
CA LEU A 463 1.43 -10.28 -36.66
C LEU A 463 0.90 -10.40 -35.22
N LYS A 464 -0.36 -10.06 -34.99
CA LYS A 464 -1.00 -10.15 -33.67
C LYS A 464 -1.18 -11.60 -33.21
N ASN A 465 -1.59 -12.50 -34.11
CA ASN A 465 -1.73 -13.91 -33.81
C ASN A 465 -0.38 -14.54 -33.47
N ASN A 466 0.66 -14.24 -34.25
CA ASN A 466 2.02 -14.72 -33.99
C ASN A 466 2.54 -14.23 -32.63
N ALA A 467 2.25 -12.98 -32.24
CA ALA A 467 2.59 -12.46 -30.94
C ALA A 467 1.93 -13.27 -29.81
N LEU A 468 0.62 -13.57 -29.91
CA LEU A 468 -0.08 -14.38 -28.90
C LEU A 468 0.39 -15.83 -28.88
N LEU A 469 0.50 -16.50 -30.04
CA LEU A 469 0.89 -17.89 -30.14
C LEU A 469 2.35 -18.11 -29.66
N SER A 470 3.21 -17.12 -29.88
CA SER A 470 4.61 -17.16 -29.38
C SER A 470 4.71 -17.20 -27.86
N LEU A 471 3.71 -16.73 -27.10
CA LEU A 471 3.65 -16.88 -25.64
C LEU A 471 3.67 -18.35 -25.20
N PHE A 472 3.18 -19.24 -26.07
CA PHE A 472 3.08 -20.68 -25.84
C PHE A 472 4.13 -21.47 -26.61
N GLY A 473 5.06 -20.79 -27.29
CA GLY A 473 6.10 -21.43 -28.12
C GLY A 473 5.56 -21.98 -29.45
N ILE A 474 4.38 -21.55 -29.88
CA ILE A 474 3.73 -21.97 -31.14
C ILE A 474 4.13 -21.01 -32.26
N VAL A 475 4.59 -21.58 -33.38
CA VAL A 475 4.94 -20.84 -34.59
C VAL A 475 3.85 -21.15 -35.62
N SER A 476 2.86 -20.28 -35.72
CA SER A 476 1.75 -20.41 -36.67
C SER A 476 1.09 -19.05 -36.92
N ASP A 477 0.61 -18.80 -38.11
CA ASP A 477 -0.08 -17.56 -38.47
C ASP A 477 -1.51 -17.50 -37.89
N PHE A 478 -2.10 -18.67 -37.62
CA PHE A 478 -3.47 -18.78 -37.11
C PHE A 478 -3.58 -19.89 -36.07
N PRO A 479 -4.50 -19.75 -35.07
CA PRO A 479 -4.82 -20.81 -34.12
C PRO A 479 -5.61 -21.94 -34.77
N ASP A 480 -5.73 -23.07 -34.07
CA ASP A 480 -6.24 -24.35 -34.60
C ASP A 480 -7.63 -24.77 -34.12
N ASN A 481 -8.38 -23.90 -33.45
CA ASN A 481 -9.69 -24.17 -32.82
C ASN A 481 -9.63 -25.19 -31.66
N LEU A 482 -8.47 -25.58 -31.16
CA LEU A 482 -8.34 -26.54 -30.07
C LEU A 482 -8.13 -25.85 -28.73
N VAL A 483 -8.64 -26.48 -27.68
CA VAL A 483 -8.35 -26.08 -26.31
C VAL A 483 -7.00 -26.67 -25.91
N HIS A 484 -6.05 -25.80 -25.65
CA HIS A 484 -4.73 -26.14 -25.13
C HIS A 484 -4.65 -25.94 -23.62
N GLU A 485 -3.51 -26.25 -23.00
CA GLU A 485 -3.32 -26.12 -21.56
C GLU A 485 -3.56 -24.69 -21.02
N ARG A 486 -3.29 -23.67 -21.85
CA ARG A 486 -3.33 -22.25 -21.40
C ARG A 486 -4.06 -21.31 -22.34
N HIS A 487 -4.59 -21.82 -23.45
CA HIS A 487 -5.30 -20.97 -24.39
C HIS A 487 -6.30 -21.75 -25.25
N LEU A 488 -7.27 -21.00 -25.79
CA LEU A 488 -8.12 -21.36 -26.91
C LEU A 488 -8.07 -20.23 -27.92
N GLY A 489 -7.60 -20.51 -29.14
CA GLY A 489 -7.72 -19.62 -30.27
C GLY A 489 -8.74 -20.17 -31.26
N PHE A 490 -9.78 -19.43 -31.57
CA PHE A 490 -10.71 -19.76 -32.68
C PHE A 490 -10.04 -19.43 -34.01
N LEU A 491 -10.10 -20.31 -34.99
CA LEU A 491 -9.50 -20.05 -36.32
C LEU A 491 -10.07 -18.78 -36.96
N GLU A 492 -11.37 -18.68 -36.97
CA GLU A 492 -12.11 -17.51 -37.43
C GLU A 492 -12.49 -16.63 -36.22
N THR A 493 -13.77 -16.65 -35.83
CA THR A 493 -14.29 -15.93 -34.68
C THR A 493 -15.12 -16.84 -33.77
N LEU A 494 -15.30 -16.44 -32.51
CA LEU A 494 -16.25 -17.08 -31.60
C LEU A 494 -17.63 -17.22 -32.21
N ASN A 495 -18.12 -16.20 -32.94
CA ASN A 495 -19.42 -16.21 -33.61
C ASN A 495 -19.54 -17.35 -34.60
N GLU A 496 -18.54 -17.53 -35.45
CA GLU A 496 -18.55 -18.57 -36.48
C GLU A 496 -18.43 -19.96 -35.88
N ASN A 497 -17.63 -20.10 -34.84
CA ASN A 497 -17.57 -21.35 -34.08
C ASN A 497 -18.92 -21.73 -33.47
N LEU A 498 -19.74 -20.74 -33.11
CA LEU A 498 -21.12 -20.94 -32.62
C LEU A 498 -22.15 -21.07 -33.73
N GLY A 499 -21.76 -20.99 -35.01
CA GLY A 499 -22.68 -21.00 -36.15
C GLY A 499 -23.60 -19.77 -36.25
N ILE A 500 -23.16 -18.62 -35.74
CA ILE A 500 -23.94 -17.39 -35.63
C ILE A 500 -23.32 -16.29 -36.48
N PRO A 501 -24.14 -15.51 -37.22
CA PRO A 501 -23.61 -14.42 -38.04
C PRO A 501 -22.77 -13.43 -37.26
N THR A 502 -21.61 -13.01 -37.79
CA THR A 502 -20.67 -12.06 -37.20
C THR A 502 -21.25 -10.65 -36.97
N SER A 503 -22.40 -10.34 -37.59
CA SER A 503 -23.14 -9.10 -37.33
C SER A 503 -23.79 -9.01 -35.95
N LYS A 504 -23.92 -10.16 -35.24
CA LYS A 504 -24.41 -10.20 -33.85
C LYS A 504 -23.22 -10.17 -32.91
N LYS A 505 -22.90 -9.00 -32.30
CA LYS A 505 -21.82 -8.84 -31.33
C LYS A 505 -22.37 -8.45 -29.95
N GLY A 506 -21.62 -8.74 -28.90
CA GLY A 506 -21.91 -8.35 -27.50
C GLY A 506 -23.32 -8.77 -27.05
N LEU A 507 -24.13 -7.82 -26.61
CA LEU A 507 -25.46 -8.08 -26.06
C LEU A 507 -26.44 -8.73 -27.09
N LYS A 508 -26.29 -8.44 -28.39
CA LYS A 508 -27.12 -9.07 -29.43
C LYS A 508 -26.80 -10.57 -29.55
N LEU A 509 -25.55 -10.92 -29.54
CA LEU A 509 -25.09 -12.31 -29.50
C LEU A 509 -25.56 -13.02 -28.23
N PHE A 510 -25.37 -12.41 -27.08
CA PHE A 510 -25.82 -12.96 -25.80
C PHE A 510 -27.33 -13.25 -25.77
N LYS A 511 -28.17 -12.32 -26.24
CA LYS A 511 -29.63 -12.54 -26.34
C LYS A 511 -29.97 -13.71 -27.25
N HIS A 512 -29.29 -13.88 -28.37
CA HIS A 512 -29.51 -14.99 -29.28
C HIS A 512 -29.11 -16.33 -28.64
N ILE A 513 -27.96 -16.41 -28.00
CA ILE A 513 -27.48 -17.60 -27.29
C ILE A 513 -28.45 -17.98 -26.18
N LYS A 514 -28.90 -17.01 -25.36
CA LYS A 514 -29.85 -17.27 -24.28
C LYS A 514 -31.20 -17.85 -24.73
N GLN A 515 -31.59 -17.62 -25.99
CA GLN A 515 -32.79 -18.19 -26.58
C GLN A 515 -32.58 -19.63 -27.09
N ASN A 516 -31.37 -20.00 -27.50
CA ASN A 516 -31.08 -21.26 -28.18
C ASN A 516 -30.33 -22.28 -27.30
N ILE A 517 -29.55 -21.83 -26.34
CA ILE A 517 -28.83 -22.69 -25.39
C ILE A 517 -29.50 -22.60 -24.03
N LEU A 518 -30.44 -23.52 -23.77
CA LEU A 518 -31.26 -23.53 -22.56
C LEU A 518 -30.79 -24.56 -21.54
N THR A 519 -30.11 -25.63 -21.96
CA THR A 519 -29.65 -26.75 -21.14
C THR A 519 -28.17 -26.99 -21.32
N ALA A 520 -27.56 -27.76 -20.44
CA ALA A 520 -26.14 -28.12 -20.48
C ALA A 520 -25.78 -28.86 -21.79
N GLU A 521 -26.70 -29.70 -22.33
CA GLU A 521 -26.47 -30.48 -23.54
C GLU A 521 -26.28 -29.62 -24.82
N ASN A 522 -26.73 -28.37 -24.77
CA ASN A 522 -26.59 -27.44 -25.89
C ASN A 522 -25.36 -26.50 -25.73
N VAL A 523 -24.62 -26.61 -24.62
CA VAL A 523 -23.39 -25.84 -24.46
C VAL A 523 -22.29 -26.45 -25.32
N PRO A 524 -21.49 -25.66 -26.03
CA PRO A 524 -20.38 -26.17 -26.84
C PRO A 524 -19.37 -26.97 -26.02
N ASP A 525 -18.85 -28.08 -26.54
CA ASP A 525 -17.93 -28.99 -25.87
C ASP A 525 -16.64 -28.28 -25.39
N TRP A 526 -16.17 -27.28 -26.14
CA TRP A 526 -14.98 -26.53 -25.77
C TRP A 526 -15.11 -25.79 -24.43
N VAL A 527 -16.36 -25.51 -23.97
CA VAL A 527 -16.57 -24.87 -22.66
C VAL A 527 -16.13 -25.80 -21.52
N SER A 528 -16.53 -27.08 -21.59
CA SER A 528 -16.09 -28.08 -20.59
C SER A 528 -14.59 -28.32 -20.67
N GLN A 529 -14.03 -28.37 -21.89
CA GLN A 529 -12.57 -28.49 -22.08
C GLN A 529 -11.79 -27.31 -21.49
N ILE A 530 -12.32 -26.07 -21.62
CA ILE A 530 -11.72 -24.88 -20.98
C ILE A 530 -11.74 -25.03 -19.45
N THR A 531 -12.87 -25.45 -18.87
CA THR A 531 -12.94 -25.61 -17.41
C THR A 531 -11.96 -26.66 -16.91
N ASP A 532 -11.80 -27.77 -17.64
CA ASP A 532 -10.80 -28.79 -17.31
C ASP A 532 -9.35 -28.26 -17.42
N ALA A 533 -9.04 -27.51 -18.48
CA ALA A 533 -7.73 -26.88 -18.66
C ALA A 533 -7.43 -25.86 -17.55
N ILE A 534 -8.42 -25.04 -17.16
CA ILE A 534 -8.27 -24.06 -16.08
C ILE A 534 -8.03 -24.76 -14.74
N GLU A 535 -8.73 -25.86 -14.43
CA GLU A 535 -8.49 -26.61 -13.19
C GLU A 535 -7.07 -27.16 -13.12
N GLN A 536 -6.50 -27.57 -14.24
CA GLN A 536 -5.14 -28.12 -14.33
C GLN A 536 -4.04 -27.04 -14.33
N LEU A 537 -4.38 -25.74 -14.47
CA LEU A 537 -3.39 -24.69 -14.34
C LEU A 537 -2.74 -24.75 -12.95
N PRO A 538 -1.40 -24.74 -12.86
CA PRO A 538 -0.71 -24.76 -11.58
C PRO A 538 -1.02 -23.52 -10.75
N ASP A 539 -1.22 -23.67 -9.44
CA ASP A 539 -1.54 -22.56 -8.52
C ASP A 539 -0.46 -21.47 -8.47
N ASN A 540 0.75 -21.76 -8.91
CA ASN A 540 1.85 -20.82 -9.09
C ASN A 540 2.49 -21.05 -10.45
N THR A 541 2.22 -20.17 -11.40
CA THR A 541 2.91 -20.19 -12.69
C THR A 541 4.31 -19.60 -12.51
N PRO A 542 5.40 -20.29 -12.92
CA PRO A 542 6.70 -19.62 -13.03
C PRO A 542 6.55 -18.43 -13.97
N SER A 543 7.19 -17.31 -13.67
CA SER A 543 7.21 -16.18 -14.59
C SER A 543 7.71 -16.68 -15.96
N ILE A 544 6.99 -16.34 -17.02
CA ILE A 544 7.42 -16.67 -18.39
C ILE A 544 8.76 -16.00 -18.70
N LEU A 545 8.96 -14.81 -18.12
CA LEU A 545 10.15 -13.99 -18.33
C LEU A 545 11.38 -14.58 -17.59
N ASN A 546 11.16 -15.30 -16.48
CA ASN A 546 12.22 -15.92 -15.66
C ASN A 546 12.48 -17.41 -16.01
N SER A 547 11.76 -17.99 -16.97
CA SER A 547 11.86 -19.43 -17.29
C SER A 547 13.04 -19.82 -18.21
N LYS A 548 13.87 -18.87 -18.63
CA LYS A 548 15.11 -19.20 -19.36
C LYS A 548 16.21 -19.55 -18.37
N PRO A 549 16.88 -20.73 -18.55
CA PRO A 549 18.06 -21.02 -17.76
C PRO A 549 19.11 -19.95 -18.05
N ILE A 550 19.65 -19.37 -16.98
CA ILE A 550 20.88 -18.60 -17.04
C ILE A 550 21.93 -19.59 -17.57
N THR A 551 22.15 -19.56 -18.87
CA THR A 551 23.32 -20.23 -19.44
C THR A 551 24.52 -19.45 -18.95
N SER A 552 25.29 -20.15 -18.14
CA SER A 552 26.56 -19.83 -17.47
C SER A 552 27.47 -18.86 -18.20
#